data_e8da6bda00d3f602d07ff4f989abc6b9
#
_entry.id   e8da6bda00d3f602d07ff4f989abc6b9
#
_cell.length_a   1.000
_cell.length_b   1.000
_cell.length_c   1.000
_cell.angle_alpha   90.00
_cell.angle_beta   90.00
_cell.angle_gamma   90.00
#
_symmetry.space_group_name_H-M   'P 1'
#
loop_
_entity.id
_entity.type
_entity.pdbx_description
1 polymer ?
#
loop_
_entity_poly.entity_id
_entity_poly.type
_entity_poly.pdbx_seq_one_letter_code
_entity_poly.pdbx_strand_id
1 'polypeptide(L)'
;MAINQKQVLSLQQKLSPQQIQMIKLMELPTVQLEQRIKQEIEDNIVLEEEDRAAEDEEQPQQISVDEYLREDDTPSYKSRINNYSKDDKQRPVFLTEGRSLQEYLIEQLGFRNLSEREMKLAVYLVGSIDEDGYLRRDLESVADDIAFTVGIETSAEELEKLLGIIHELEPAGIGARNLQECLLLQMAQIPINSRPRRLARKILTAYFDEFVKKHYEKLMSRLQVSEDDFREAIAEIRHLSPKPGNLYAEGGTDTTPYIIPDFILDYQDGHFQLSLNSYNVPEVRVNRRYMDMIREMVGADGLVREKDKEAIQFVKNKIDSAKWFISAIKQRHDTLMRTMQTILDYQQEYFKDGDKSKLRPMILKDIADRTGLDVSTISRVVNSKYVQTQFGIILLKSLFSEAMQTDSGEEVSSYEIKNILQECIDDEDKRHPLTDETLMDILNGKGYRIARRTVAKYREMLGIPVARLRKQI
;
A
#
# COMPACT_ATOMS: atom_id res chain seq x y z
N MET A 1 -32.96 -10.40 55.74
CA MET A 1 -32.21 -9.85 54.58
C MET A 1 -32.34 -10.81 53.40
N ALA A 2 -33.19 -10.51 52.45
CA ALA A 2 -33.37 -11.37 51.25
C ALA A 2 -32.38 -10.92 50.17
N ILE A 3 -31.48 -11.80 49.82
CA ILE A 3 -30.49 -11.59 48.72
C ILE A 3 -31.24 -11.83 47.40
N ASN A 4 -31.57 -10.75 46.69
CA ASN A 4 -32.04 -10.84 45.31
C ASN A 4 -30.88 -11.07 44.37
N GLN A 5 -30.64 -12.34 43.99
CA GLN A 5 -29.78 -12.68 42.88
C GLN A 5 -30.51 -12.39 41.58
N LYS A 6 -30.18 -11.28 40.92
CA LYS A 6 -30.53 -11.05 39.50
C LYS A 6 -29.58 -11.88 38.63
N GLN A 7 -30.05 -13.00 38.14
CA GLN A 7 -29.40 -13.71 37.01
C GLN A 7 -29.55 -12.87 35.76
N VAL A 8 -28.47 -12.23 35.35
CA VAL A 8 -28.39 -11.60 34.05
C VAL A 8 -28.05 -12.71 33.05
N LEU A 9 -29.07 -13.24 32.38
CA LEU A 9 -28.91 -14.13 31.21
C LEU A 9 -28.33 -13.26 30.06
N SER A 10 -27.01 -13.24 29.89
CA SER A 10 -26.38 -12.76 28.67
C SER A 10 -26.58 -13.81 27.59
N LEU A 11 -27.51 -13.56 26.68
CA LEU A 11 -27.65 -14.30 25.43
C LEU A 11 -26.36 -14.09 24.63
N GLN A 12 -25.38 -14.97 24.76
CA GLN A 12 -24.28 -15.07 23.82
C GLN A 12 -24.84 -15.67 22.53
N GLN A 13 -25.19 -14.82 21.56
CA GLN A 13 -25.49 -15.25 20.20
C GLN A 13 -24.19 -15.81 19.61
N LYS A 14 -24.02 -17.13 19.63
CA LYS A 14 -22.98 -17.81 18.88
C LYS A 14 -23.36 -17.69 17.39
N LEU A 15 -22.58 -16.96 16.63
CA LEU A 15 -22.71 -16.87 15.18
C LEU A 15 -22.64 -18.28 14.57
N SER A 16 -23.52 -18.59 13.63
CA SER A 16 -23.45 -19.86 12.91
C SER A 16 -22.16 -19.93 12.06
N PRO A 17 -21.60 -21.12 11.79
CA PRO A 17 -20.41 -21.26 10.95
C PRO A 17 -20.58 -20.57 9.59
N GLN A 18 -21.78 -20.62 9.02
CA GLN A 18 -22.12 -19.96 7.76
C GLN A 18 -22.05 -18.44 7.87
N GLN A 19 -22.53 -17.85 8.97
CA GLN A 19 -22.41 -16.41 9.21
C GLN A 19 -20.94 -15.97 9.36
N ILE A 20 -20.10 -16.78 10.01
CA ILE A 20 -18.68 -16.50 10.12
C ILE A 20 -17.98 -16.52 8.75
N GLN A 21 -18.33 -17.49 7.89
CA GLN A 21 -17.81 -17.56 6.52
C GLN A 21 -18.27 -16.37 5.68
N MET A 22 -19.54 -15.98 5.81
CA MET A 22 -20.08 -14.80 5.12
C MET A 22 -19.34 -13.52 5.51
N ILE A 23 -19.07 -13.32 6.80
CA ILE A 23 -18.31 -12.20 7.32
C ILE A 23 -16.89 -12.18 6.75
N LYS A 24 -16.21 -13.33 6.72
CA LYS A 24 -14.88 -13.45 6.12
C LYS A 24 -14.90 -13.10 4.62
N LEU A 25 -15.90 -13.56 3.87
CA LEU A 25 -16.04 -13.22 2.45
C LEU A 25 -16.20 -11.71 2.23
N MET A 26 -16.84 -10.96 3.15
CA MET A 26 -16.97 -9.51 3.04
C MET A 26 -15.62 -8.78 3.17
N GLU A 27 -14.70 -9.28 4.00
CA GLU A 27 -13.40 -8.66 4.26
C GLU A 27 -12.41 -8.88 3.11
N LEU A 28 -12.51 -10.01 2.38
CA LEU A 28 -11.54 -10.38 1.36
C LEU A 28 -11.43 -9.33 0.24
N PRO A 29 -10.20 -8.90 -0.13
CA PRO A 29 -9.96 -8.15 -1.37
C PRO A 29 -10.28 -9.02 -2.61
N THR A 30 -10.45 -8.37 -3.77
CA THR A 30 -10.81 -9.05 -5.04
C THR A 30 -9.87 -10.20 -5.41
N VAL A 31 -8.56 -10.03 -5.28
CA VAL A 31 -7.56 -11.07 -5.59
C VAL A 31 -7.71 -12.31 -4.69
N GLN A 32 -7.91 -12.10 -3.38
CA GLN A 32 -8.10 -13.21 -2.44
C GLN A 32 -9.46 -13.88 -2.62
N LEU A 33 -10.49 -13.13 -3.06
CA LEU A 33 -11.79 -13.68 -3.40
C LEU A 33 -11.69 -14.63 -4.60
N GLU A 34 -10.95 -14.25 -5.65
CA GLU A 34 -10.68 -15.10 -6.81
C GLU A 34 -10.04 -16.45 -6.39
N GLN A 35 -8.99 -16.36 -5.57
CA GLN A 35 -8.34 -17.55 -5.02
C GLN A 35 -9.29 -18.43 -4.21
N ARG A 36 -10.15 -17.80 -3.38
CA ARG A 36 -11.14 -18.53 -2.59
C ARG A 36 -12.21 -19.19 -3.44
N ILE A 37 -12.65 -18.54 -4.52
CA ILE A 37 -13.60 -19.13 -5.49
C ILE A 37 -12.96 -20.34 -6.17
N LYS A 38 -11.71 -20.24 -6.65
CA LYS A 38 -11.00 -21.37 -7.26
C LYS A 38 -10.86 -22.55 -6.30
N GLN A 39 -10.51 -22.31 -5.05
CA GLN A 39 -10.47 -23.35 -4.02
C GLN A 39 -11.83 -24.02 -3.79
N GLU A 40 -12.91 -23.24 -3.75
CA GLU A 40 -14.25 -23.80 -3.54
C GLU A 40 -14.72 -24.61 -4.76
N ILE A 41 -14.32 -24.24 -5.99
CA ILE A 41 -14.59 -25.02 -7.21
C ILE A 41 -13.82 -26.36 -7.18
N GLU A 42 -12.57 -26.36 -6.71
CA GLU A 42 -11.79 -27.58 -6.52
C GLU A 42 -12.40 -28.49 -5.43
N ASP A 43 -12.88 -27.91 -4.32
CA ASP A 43 -13.45 -28.65 -3.20
C ASP A 43 -14.88 -29.17 -3.48
N ASN A 44 -15.62 -28.53 -4.39
CA ASN A 44 -17.01 -28.83 -4.68
C ASN A 44 -17.26 -29.11 -6.16
N ILE A 45 -17.29 -30.38 -6.52
CA ILE A 45 -17.48 -30.92 -7.86
C ILE A 45 -18.78 -30.40 -8.56
N VAL A 46 -19.73 -29.87 -7.79
CA VAL A 46 -21.01 -29.36 -8.28
C VAL A 46 -20.93 -27.93 -8.82
N LEU A 47 -19.84 -27.20 -8.47
CA LEU A 47 -19.57 -25.85 -8.97
C LEU A 47 -18.79 -25.92 -10.28
N GLU A 48 -19.18 -25.07 -11.23
CA GLU A 48 -18.44 -24.85 -12.48
C GLU A 48 -18.34 -23.36 -12.79
N GLU A 49 -17.28 -22.99 -13.49
CA GLU A 49 -17.14 -21.64 -14.03
C GLU A 49 -18.05 -21.44 -15.22
N GLU A 50 -18.66 -20.28 -15.31
CA GLU A 50 -19.44 -19.88 -16.48
C GLU A 50 -18.49 -19.24 -17.51
N ASP A 51 -18.24 -19.97 -18.61
CA ASP A 51 -17.48 -19.43 -19.73
C ASP A 51 -18.34 -18.38 -20.46
N ARG A 52 -17.98 -17.11 -20.31
CA ARG A 52 -18.63 -15.97 -21.00
C ARG A 52 -18.64 -16.10 -22.52
N ALA A 53 -17.84 -17.00 -23.09
CA ALA A 53 -17.78 -17.28 -24.52
C ALA A 53 -18.92 -18.20 -25.03
N ALA A 54 -19.67 -18.85 -24.13
CA ALA A 54 -20.67 -19.84 -24.52
C ALA A 54 -22.11 -19.30 -24.64
N GLU A 55 -22.38 -18.07 -24.19
CA GLU A 55 -23.73 -17.50 -24.26
C GLU A 55 -24.11 -16.93 -25.64
N ASP A 56 -23.15 -16.71 -26.54
CA ASP A 56 -23.43 -16.24 -27.92
C ASP A 56 -23.78 -17.38 -28.89
N GLU A 57 -23.70 -18.65 -28.47
CA GLU A 57 -23.98 -19.80 -29.37
C GLU A 57 -25.33 -20.50 -29.20
N GLU A 58 -26.20 -20.13 -28.27
CA GLU A 58 -27.51 -20.80 -28.06
C GLU A 58 -28.75 -20.07 -28.67
N GLN A 59 -28.57 -19.18 -29.64
CA GLN A 59 -29.67 -18.89 -30.55
C GLN A 59 -29.51 -19.77 -31.77
N PRO A 60 -30.47 -20.71 -32.04
CA PRO A 60 -30.47 -21.42 -33.31
C PRO A 60 -30.78 -20.40 -34.40
N GLN A 61 -29.74 -19.82 -34.99
CA GLN A 61 -29.90 -19.11 -36.26
C GLN A 61 -30.42 -20.15 -37.26
N GLN A 62 -31.65 -19.99 -37.66
CA GLN A 62 -32.16 -20.63 -38.86
C GLN A 62 -31.37 -20.06 -40.05
N ILE A 63 -30.24 -20.70 -40.32
CA ILE A 63 -29.41 -20.41 -41.51
C ILE A 63 -30.24 -20.83 -42.69
N SER A 64 -30.73 -19.89 -43.48
CA SER A 64 -31.43 -20.16 -44.73
C SER A 64 -30.45 -20.76 -45.71
N VAL A 65 -30.86 -21.84 -46.39
CA VAL A 65 -30.04 -22.55 -47.40
C VAL A 65 -29.53 -21.63 -48.52
N ASP A 66 -30.15 -20.47 -48.72
CA ASP A 66 -29.76 -19.47 -49.72
C ASP A 66 -28.49 -18.67 -49.33
N GLU A 67 -28.13 -18.60 -48.03
CA GLU A 67 -26.93 -17.90 -47.54
C GLU A 67 -25.68 -18.78 -47.69
N TYR A 68 -25.86 -20.12 -47.64
CA TYR A 68 -24.80 -21.09 -47.85
C TYR A 68 -24.32 -21.19 -49.29
N LEU A 69 -25.15 -20.79 -50.27
CA LEU A 69 -24.87 -20.84 -51.70
C LEU A 69 -24.17 -19.58 -52.25
N ARG A 70 -23.92 -18.56 -51.40
CA ARG A 70 -23.28 -17.30 -51.74
C ARG A 70 -21.89 -17.09 -51.19
N GLU A 71 -21.37 -18.02 -50.41
CA GLU A 71 -19.95 -17.96 -50.01
C GLU A 71 -19.06 -18.41 -51.18
N ASP A 72 -18.50 -17.41 -51.84
CA ASP A 72 -17.40 -17.58 -52.80
C ASP A 72 -16.28 -18.39 -52.17
N ASP A 73 -15.80 -19.38 -52.95
CA ASP A 73 -14.67 -20.29 -52.71
C ASP A 73 -13.32 -19.59 -52.38
N THR A 74 -13.26 -18.78 -51.36
CA THR A 74 -11.95 -18.28 -50.84
C THR A 74 -11.58 -19.08 -49.61
N PRO A 75 -10.52 -19.93 -49.70
CA PRO A 75 -10.09 -20.74 -48.55
C PRO A 75 -9.68 -19.84 -47.40
N SER A 76 -10.22 -20.14 -46.22
CA SER A 76 -10.05 -19.41 -44.94
C SER A 76 -8.61 -19.13 -44.53
N TYR A 77 -7.63 -19.80 -45.09
CA TYR A 77 -6.19 -19.53 -44.83
C TYR A 77 -5.68 -18.27 -45.54
N LYS A 78 -6.36 -17.74 -46.58
CA LYS A 78 -6.00 -16.52 -47.28
C LYS A 78 -6.49 -15.25 -46.61
N SER A 79 -7.51 -15.35 -45.73
CA SER A 79 -8.02 -14.20 -44.97
C SER A 79 -7.21 -13.91 -43.69
N ARG A 80 -6.32 -14.82 -43.26
CA ARG A 80 -5.34 -14.56 -42.21
C ARG A 80 -4.07 -13.98 -42.84
N ILE A 81 -4.17 -12.78 -43.36
CA ILE A 81 -2.98 -12.00 -43.72
C ILE A 81 -2.36 -11.59 -42.37
N ASN A 82 -1.24 -12.24 -42.02
CA ASN A 82 -0.35 -11.73 -41.00
C ASN A 82 0.16 -10.37 -41.52
N ASN A 83 -0.44 -9.31 -41.03
CA ASN A 83 -0.05 -7.92 -41.31
C ASN A 83 1.25 -7.54 -40.56
N TYR A 84 2.19 -8.47 -40.42
CA TYR A 84 3.56 -8.16 -40.04
C TYR A 84 4.28 -7.66 -41.29
N SER A 85 4.39 -6.34 -41.42
CA SER A 85 5.29 -5.72 -42.38
C SER A 85 6.72 -6.17 -42.05
N LYS A 86 7.54 -6.49 -43.08
CA LYS A 86 8.97 -6.75 -42.88
C LYS A 86 9.73 -5.56 -42.30
N ASP A 87 9.12 -4.41 -42.24
CA ASP A 87 9.62 -3.19 -41.60
C ASP A 87 9.21 -3.03 -40.14
N ASP A 88 8.35 -3.91 -39.63
CA ASP A 88 8.05 -3.97 -38.21
C ASP A 88 9.22 -4.62 -37.48
N LYS A 89 10.32 -3.88 -37.41
CA LYS A 89 11.44 -4.19 -36.54
C LYS A 89 10.86 -4.25 -35.16
N GLN A 90 10.68 -5.47 -34.63
CA GLN A 90 10.50 -5.67 -33.20
C GLN A 90 11.60 -4.84 -32.54
N ARG A 91 11.21 -3.68 -32.02
CA ARG A 91 12.13 -2.88 -31.19
C ARG A 91 12.55 -3.81 -30.09
N PRO A 92 13.84 -4.20 -29.99
CA PRO A 92 14.28 -4.99 -28.87
C PRO A 92 13.90 -4.18 -27.63
N VAL A 93 13.00 -4.71 -26.81
CA VAL A 93 12.76 -4.19 -25.48
C VAL A 93 14.06 -4.48 -24.76
N PHE A 94 14.94 -3.48 -24.70
CA PHE A 94 16.09 -3.53 -23.82
C PHE A 94 15.53 -3.55 -22.42
N LEU A 95 15.42 -4.74 -21.86
CA LEU A 95 15.31 -4.92 -20.43
C LEU A 95 16.63 -4.39 -19.86
N THR A 96 16.67 -3.15 -19.47
CA THR A 96 17.72 -2.63 -18.60
C THR A 96 17.53 -3.33 -17.27
N GLU A 97 18.19 -4.46 -17.08
CA GLU A 97 18.36 -5.03 -15.75
C GLU A 97 19.14 -3.99 -14.95
N GLY A 98 18.43 -3.28 -14.06
CA GLY A 98 19.05 -2.37 -13.13
C GLY A 98 20.02 -3.18 -12.27
N ARG A 99 21.32 -2.84 -12.33
CA ARG A 99 22.33 -3.49 -11.47
C ARG A 99 22.01 -3.16 -10.02
N SER A 100 22.01 -4.18 -9.18
CA SER A 100 21.81 -3.97 -7.76
C SER A 100 23.04 -3.25 -7.15
N LEU A 101 22.82 -2.50 -6.07
CA LEU A 101 23.91 -1.86 -5.34
C LEU A 101 25.00 -2.87 -4.96
N GLN A 102 24.59 -4.05 -4.52
CA GLN A 102 25.51 -5.09 -4.09
C GLN A 102 26.38 -5.60 -5.25
N GLU A 103 25.80 -5.86 -6.43
CA GLU A 103 26.55 -6.27 -7.61
C GLU A 103 27.57 -5.22 -8.04
N TYR A 104 27.17 -3.95 -8.02
CA TYR A 104 28.07 -2.84 -8.35
C TYR A 104 29.27 -2.74 -7.40
N LEU A 105 29.03 -2.91 -6.08
CA LEU A 105 30.10 -2.90 -5.09
C LEU A 105 31.04 -4.12 -5.22
N ILE A 106 30.49 -5.30 -5.51
CA ILE A 106 31.30 -6.52 -5.73
C ILE A 106 32.18 -6.37 -6.97
N GLU A 107 31.66 -5.76 -8.04
CA GLU A 107 32.46 -5.46 -9.24
C GLU A 107 33.65 -4.54 -8.90
N GLN A 108 33.40 -3.48 -8.11
CA GLN A 108 34.48 -2.58 -7.66
C GLN A 108 35.51 -3.27 -6.76
N LEU A 109 35.06 -4.15 -5.86
CA LEU A 109 35.98 -4.95 -5.03
C LEU A 109 36.89 -5.85 -5.86
N GLY A 110 36.41 -6.34 -7.00
CA GLY A 110 37.21 -7.12 -7.97
C GLY A 110 38.42 -6.37 -8.55
N PHE A 111 38.38 -5.03 -8.57
CA PHE A 111 39.52 -4.21 -8.99
C PHE A 111 40.54 -3.94 -7.88
N ARG A 112 40.25 -4.33 -6.64
CA ARG A 112 41.17 -4.19 -5.51
C ARG A 112 41.99 -5.46 -5.33
N ASN A 113 43.26 -5.31 -4.94
CA ASN A 113 44.16 -6.43 -4.67
C ASN A 113 43.86 -7.06 -3.29
N LEU A 114 42.82 -7.89 -3.22
CA LEU A 114 42.42 -8.61 -2.03
C LEU A 114 42.79 -10.10 -2.17
N SER A 115 43.14 -10.77 -1.06
CA SER A 115 43.29 -12.21 -1.04
C SER A 115 41.93 -12.90 -1.20
N GLU A 116 41.89 -14.17 -1.59
CA GLU A 116 40.63 -14.92 -1.73
C GLU A 116 39.82 -14.96 -0.45
N ARG A 117 40.48 -15.00 0.71
CA ARG A 117 39.86 -14.94 2.03
C ARG A 117 39.24 -13.58 2.28
N GLU A 118 39.98 -12.51 2.07
CA GLU A 118 39.50 -11.14 2.25
C GLU A 118 38.35 -10.79 1.28
N MET A 119 38.41 -11.29 0.05
CA MET A 119 37.32 -11.12 -0.92
C MET A 119 36.02 -11.76 -0.45
N LYS A 120 36.06 -12.99 0.11
CA LYS A 120 34.87 -13.64 0.66
C LYS A 120 34.28 -12.85 1.84
N LEU A 121 35.14 -12.35 2.72
CA LEU A 121 34.73 -11.50 3.86
C LEU A 121 34.14 -10.17 3.38
N ALA A 122 34.74 -9.52 2.39
CA ALA A 122 34.26 -8.29 1.83
C ALA A 122 32.91 -8.44 1.12
N VAL A 123 32.71 -9.52 0.35
CA VAL A 123 31.42 -9.83 -0.29
C VAL A 123 30.32 -10.05 0.76
N TYR A 124 30.64 -10.71 1.89
CA TYR A 124 29.68 -10.91 2.97
C TYR A 124 29.33 -9.56 3.65
N LEU A 125 30.33 -8.69 3.87
CA LEU A 125 30.10 -7.34 4.41
C LEU A 125 29.20 -6.52 3.47
N VAL A 126 29.46 -6.55 2.16
CA VAL A 126 28.61 -5.88 1.15
C VAL A 126 27.17 -6.42 1.20
N GLY A 127 27.00 -7.73 1.34
CA GLY A 127 25.67 -8.34 1.50
C GLY A 127 24.94 -7.94 2.79
N SER A 128 25.67 -7.44 3.80
CA SER A 128 25.10 -6.96 5.07
C SER A 128 24.75 -5.46 5.06
N ILE A 129 25.03 -4.75 3.95
CA ILE A 129 24.68 -3.34 3.77
C ILE A 129 23.21 -3.24 3.37
N ASP A 130 22.49 -2.32 4.03
CA ASP A 130 21.09 -2.01 3.73
C ASP A 130 20.94 -1.32 2.35
N GLU A 131 19.73 -1.28 1.81
CA GLU A 131 19.39 -0.55 0.57
C GLU A 131 19.72 0.95 0.64
N ASP A 132 19.67 1.55 1.83
CA ASP A 132 20.09 2.94 2.08
C ASP A 132 21.61 3.15 1.99
N GLY A 133 22.42 2.08 2.01
CA GLY A 133 23.88 2.09 1.99
C GLY A 133 24.54 2.04 3.36
N TYR A 134 23.82 1.74 4.44
CA TYR A 134 24.34 1.68 5.80
C TYR A 134 24.64 0.26 6.27
N LEU A 135 25.68 0.10 7.07
CA LEU A 135 25.96 -1.12 7.84
C LEU A 135 25.47 -0.94 9.28
N ARG A 136 24.20 -1.34 9.54
CA ARG A 136 23.58 -1.15 10.86
C ARG A 136 23.95 -2.23 11.88
N ARG A 137 24.52 -3.32 11.43
CA ARG A 137 24.90 -4.46 12.26
C ARG A 137 26.27 -4.24 12.87
N ASP A 138 26.46 -4.65 14.12
CA ASP A 138 27.74 -4.59 14.80
C ASP A 138 28.72 -5.59 14.18
N LEU A 139 29.99 -5.19 14.02
CA LEU A 139 31.03 -6.00 13.39
C LEU A 139 31.29 -7.33 14.14
N GLU A 140 31.10 -7.36 15.46
CA GLU A 140 31.19 -8.58 16.25
C GLU A 140 30.13 -9.60 15.84
N SER A 141 28.87 -9.14 15.73
CA SER A 141 27.75 -9.99 15.26
C SER A 141 27.95 -10.47 13.83
N VAL A 142 28.53 -9.64 12.97
CA VAL A 142 28.86 -10.02 11.59
C VAL A 142 29.99 -11.04 11.56
N ALA A 143 30.98 -10.94 12.45
CA ALA A 143 32.06 -11.92 12.56
C ALA A 143 31.54 -13.31 12.98
N ASP A 144 30.62 -13.35 13.96
CA ASP A 144 29.97 -14.59 14.39
C ASP A 144 29.14 -15.22 13.25
N ASP A 145 28.37 -14.41 12.53
CA ASP A 145 27.58 -14.88 11.38
C ASP A 145 28.45 -15.46 10.26
N ILE A 146 29.61 -14.83 9.98
CA ILE A 146 30.59 -15.30 8.99
C ILE A 146 31.18 -16.66 9.42
N ALA A 147 31.50 -16.80 10.71
CA ALA A 147 32.01 -18.06 11.23
C ALA A 147 31.00 -19.21 11.05
N PHE A 148 29.70 -18.94 11.26
CA PHE A 148 28.63 -19.93 11.07
C PHE A 148 28.32 -20.21 9.60
N THR A 149 28.29 -19.18 8.75
CA THR A 149 27.79 -19.30 7.36
C THR A 149 28.90 -19.70 6.39
N VAL A 150 30.05 -19.09 6.51
CA VAL A 150 31.19 -19.28 5.58
C VAL A 150 32.25 -20.21 6.16
N GLY A 151 32.20 -20.46 7.46
CA GLY A 151 33.17 -21.32 8.17
C GLY A 151 34.57 -20.68 8.30
N ILE A 152 34.65 -19.36 8.25
CA ILE A 152 35.90 -18.59 8.36
C ILE A 152 35.87 -17.86 9.70
N GLU A 153 36.79 -18.22 10.61
CA GLU A 153 36.97 -17.44 11.84
C GLU A 153 37.65 -16.13 11.51
N THR A 154 37.04 -15.01 11.91
CA THR A 154 37.54 -13.65 11.67
C THR A 154 37.34 -12.80 12.92
N SER A 155 38.17 -11.78 13.10
CA SER A 155 38.03 -10.83 14.19
C SER A 155 37.36 -9.54 13.72
N ALA A 156 36.72 -8.81 14.65
CA ALA A 156 36.15 -7.50 14.36
C ALA A 156 37.19 -6.52 13.79
N GLU A 157 38.44 -6.62 14.21
CA GLU A 157 39.54 -5.79 13.71
C GLU A 157 39.89 -6.06 12.23
N GLU A 158 39.82 -7.31 11.79
CA GLU A 158 39.99 -7.68 10.38
C GLU A 158 38.84 -7.11 9.53
N LEU A 159 37.62 -7.22 10.02
CA LEU A 159 36.44 -6.67 9.35
C LEU A 159 36.45 -5.15 9.28
N GLU A 160 37.00 -4.48 10.32
CA GLU A 160 37.13 -3.00 10.31
C GLU A 160 38.12 -2.51 9.25
N LYS A 161 39.20 -3.25 9.00
CA LYS A 161 40.14 -2.95 7.89
C LYS A 161 39.48 -3.10 6.53
N LEU A 162 38.69 -4.18 6.34
CA LEU A 162 37.93 -4.40 5.12
C LEU A 162 36.83 -3.36 4.92
N LEU A 163 36.16 -2.94 6.00
CA LEU A 163 35.20 -1.86 5.97
C LEU A 163 35.85 -0.54 5.53
N GLY A 164 37.09 -0.27 5.96
CA GLY A 164 37.88 0.87 5.46
C GLY A 164 38.06 0.85 3.94
N ILE A 165 38.25 -0.33 3.33
CA ILE A 165 38.34 -0.47 1.87
C ILE A 165 36.97 -0.22 1.22
N ILE A 166 35.89 -0.70 1.85
CA ILE A 166 34.53 -0.46 1.35
C ILE A 166 34.17 1.04 1.39
N HIS A 167 34.63 1.79 2.39
CA HIS A 167 34.42 3.24 2.49
C HIS A 167 35.09 4.03 1.33
N GLU A 168 36.07 3.45 0.64
CA GLU A 168 36.73 4.06 -0.53
C GLU A 168 35.98 3.78 -1.85
N LEU A 169 34.95 2.92 -1.84
CA LEU A 169 34.18 2.58 -3.01
C LEU A 169 33.16 3.69 -3.35
N GLU A 170 32.66 3.66 -4.55
CA GLU A 170 31.54 4.48 -5.03
C GLU A 170 30.20 3.73 -4.86
N PRO A 171 29.18 4.39 -4.36
CA PRO A 171 29.04 5.81 -4.03
C PRO A 171 29.68 6.18 -2.69
N ALA A 172 30.14 7.45 -2.59
CA ALA A 172 30.76 7.98 -1.39
C ALA A 172 29.88 7.85 -0.14
N GLY A 173 30.44 7.36 0.97
CA GLY A 173 29.73 7.21 2.24
C GLY A 173 29.02 5.87 2.42
N ILE A 174 29.27 4.90 1.53
CA ILE A 174 28.71 3.56 1.66
C ILE A 174 29.38 2.78 2.80
N GLY A 175 28.64 1.87 3.43
CA GLY A 175 29.14 1.07 4.55
C GLY A 175 29.24 1.83 5.89
N ALA A 176 28.80 3.08 5.94
CA ALA A 176 28.78 3.87 7.18
C ALA A 176 27.84 3.26 8.22
N ARG A 177 28.20 3.33 9.50
CA ARG A 177 27.40 2.83 10.62
C ARG A 177 26.27 3.79 11.01
N ASN A 178 26.47 5.09 10.80
CA ASN A 178 25.52 6.15 11.11
C ASN A 178 25.62 7.31 10.13
N LEU A 179 24.66 8.23 10.21
CA LEU A 179 24.59 9.39 9.32
C LEU A 179 25.81 10.32 9.46
N GLN A 180 26.32 10.50 10.67
CA GLN A 180 27.49 11.34 10.91
C GLN A 180 28.72 10.79 10.16
N GLU A 181 28.98 9.49 10.27
CA GLU A 181 30.08 8.81 9.57
C GLU A 181 29.91 8.90 8.05
N CYS A 182 28.71 8.67 7.55
CA CYS A 182 28.40 8.77 6.12
C CYS A 182 28.74 10.17 5.56
N LEU A 183 28.28 11.23 6.24
CA LEU A 183 28.56 12.60 5.82
C LEU A 183 30.06 12.96 5.94
N LEU A 184 30.75 12.44 6.96
CA LEU A 184 32.20 12.64 7.11
C LEU A 184 33.01 11.94 6.01
N LEU A 185 32.62 10.72 5.62
CA LEU A 185 33.23 9.98 4.52
C LEU A 185 33.07 10.73 3.19
N GLN A 186 31.88 11.24 2.90
CA GLN A 186 31.64 12.06 1.71
C GLN A 186 32.46 13.35 1.72
N MET A 187 32.52 14.02 2.88
CA MET A 187 33.34 15.21 3.03
C MET A 187 34.85 14.94 2.91
N ALA A 188 35.31 13.73 3.22
CA ALA A 188 36.72 13.35 3.07
C ALA A 188 37.13 13.20 1.60
N GLN A 189 36.22 12.79 0.73
CA GLN A 189 36.48 12.65 -0.72
C GLN A 189 36.46 14.02 -1.44
N ILE A 190 35.77 15.01 -0.90
CA ILE A 190 35.70 16.35 -1.49
C ILE A 190 36.94 17.17 -1.07
N PRO A 191 37.69 17.80 -2.01
CA PRO A 191 38.84 18.62 -1.66
C PRO A 191 38.44 19.82 -0.81
N ILE A 192 39.12 19.96 0.37
CA ILE A 192 38.79 20.96 1.38
C ILE A 192 39.51 22.30 1.04
N ASN A 193 39.11 22.94 -0.06
CA ASN A 193 39.76 24.16 -0.54
C ASN A 193 39.08 25.45 -0.04
N SER A 194 37.83 25.36 0.46
CA SER A 194 37.03 26.52 0.87
C SER A 194 36.87 26.60 2.40
N ARG A 195 36.70 27.84 2.89
CA ARG A 195 36.42 28.10 4.31
C ARG A 195 35.10 27.44 4.76
N PRO A 196 34.01 27.51 4.01
CA PRO A 196 32.75 26.85 4.34
C PRO A 196 32.88 25.33 4.53
N ARG A 197 33.65 24.64 3.66
CA ARG A 197 33.88 23.19 3.77
C ARG A 197 34.66 22.81 5.03
N ARG A 198 35.68 23.59 5.41
CA ARG A 198 36.38 23.36 6.67
C ARG A 198 35.47 23.53 7.88
N LEU A 199 34.57 24.51 7.82
CA LEU A 199 33.58 24.75 8.85
C LEU A 199 32.54 23.62 8.90
N ALA A 200 32.03 23.20 7.77
CA ALA A 200 31.11 22.06 7.66
C ALA A 200 31.69 20.77 8.26
N ARG A 201 32.95 20.45 7.92
CA ARG A 201 33.64 19.31 8.52
C ARG A 201 33.78 19.44 10.03
N LYS A 202 34.11 20.65 10.56
CA LYS A 202 34.22 20.89 12.00
C LYS A 202 32.85 20.72 12.70
N ILE A 203 31.78 21.17 12.08
CA ILE A 203 30.40 20.98 12.59
C ILE A 203 30.08 19.50 12.68
N LEU A 204 30.31 18.74 11.61
CA LEU A 204 30.02 17.31 11.56
C LEU A 204 30.87 16.49 12.53
N THR A 205 32.13 16.87 12.78
CA THR A 205 33.04 16.13 13.68
C THR A 205 32.76 16.41 15.14
N ALA A 206 32.63 17.71 15.53
CA ALA A 206 32.65 18.12 16.94
C ALA A 206 31.28 18.57 17.49
N TYR A 207 30.36 18.96 16.62
CA TYR A 207 29.09 19.60 17.01
C TYR A 207 27.85 18.99 16.34
N PHE A 208 27.94 17.73 15.98
CA PHE A 208 26.85 17.04 15.26
C PHE A 208 25.53 17.04 16.03
N ASP A 209 25.57 16.79 17.34
CA ASP A 209 24.34 16.73 18.17
C ASP A 209 23.61 18.08 18.27
N GLU A 210 24.39 19.19 18.40
CA GLU A 210 23.81 20.52 18.39
C GLU A 210 23.27 20.90 17.01
N PHE A 211 23.93 20.45 15.94
CA PHE A 211 23.49 20.65 14.57
C PHE A 211 22.15 19.92 14.30
N VAL A 212 22.03 18.65 14.67
CA VAL A 212 20.79 17.85 14.54
C VAL A 212 19.64 18.49 15.33
N LYS A 213 19.92 19.02 16.52
CA LYS A 213 18.93 19.72 17.36
C LYS A 213 18.63 21.14 16.87
N LYS A 214 19.25 21.60 15.77
CA LYS A 214 19.12 22.96 15.21
C LYS A 214 19.39 24.10 16.20
N HIS A 215 20.38 23.94 17.11
CA HIS A 215 20.82 24.99 18.02
C HIS A 215 21.80 25.93 17.34
N TYR A 216 21.38 26.59 16.27
CA TYR A 216 22.25 27.37 15.39
C TYR A 216 22.92 28.59 16.10
N GLU A 217 22.18 29.32 16.91
CA GLU A 217 22.71 30.47 17.67
C GLU A 217 23.84 30.05 18.60
N LYS A 218 23.69 28.89 19.26
CA LYS A 218 24.73 28.34 20.14
C LYS A 218 25.95 27.86 19.34
N LEU A 219 25.74 27.30 18.16
CA LEU A 219 26.82 26.88 17.27
C LEU A 219 27.60 28.06 16.73
N MET A 220 26.93 29.12 16.25
CA MET A 220 27.55 30.33 15.75
C MET A 220 28.43 31.02 16.84
N SER A 221 27.90 31.11 18.07
CA SER A 221 28.67 31.71 19.19
C SER A 221 29.88 30.86 19.57
N ARG A 222 29.81 29.53 19.56
CA ARG A 222 30.93 28.64 19.86
C ARG A 222 31.98 28.61 18.76
N LEU A 223 31.56 28.67 17.51
CA LEU A 223 32.44 28.66 16.36
C LEU A 223 33.00 30.04 16.02
N GLN A 224 32.44 31.10 16.62
CA GLN A 224 32.80 32.52 16.36
C GLN A 224 32.73 32.86 14.85
N VAL A 225 31.62 32.48 14.19
CA VAL A 225 31.45 32.60 12.75
C VAL A 225 30.27 33.53 12.47
N SER A 226 30.36 34.28 11.36
CA SER A 226 29.22 35.08 10.87
C SER A 226 28.06 34.22 10.43
N GLU A 227 26.84 34.80 10.37
CA GLU A 227 25.63 34.10 9.90
C GLU A 227 25.78 33.64 8.44
N ASP A 228 26.41 34.45 7.59
CA ASP A 228 26.61 34.15 6.17
C ASP A 228 27.58 32.96 5.99
N ASP A 229 28.75 32.97 6.66
CA ASP A 229 29.70 31.85 6.62
C ASP A 229 29.05 30.53 7.13
N PHE A 230 28.18 30.65 8.14
CA PHE A 230 27.49 29.51 8.71
C PHE A 230 26.42 28.98 7.74
N ARG A 231 25.68 29.87 7.04
CA ARG A 231 24.70 29.52 6.01
C ARG A 231 25.34 28.78 4.83
N GLU A 232 26.53 29.27 4.38
CA GLU A 232 27.30 28.59 3.34
C GLU A 232 27.76 27.20 3.78
N ALA A 233 28.22 27.05 5.04
CA ALA A 233 28.61 25.74 5.57
C ALA A 233 27.42 24.77 5.65
N ILE A 234 26.23 25.23 6.02
CA ILE A 234 25.00 24.40 6.00
C ILE A 234 24.64 24.01 4.56
N ALA A 235 24.79 24.91 3.61
CA ALA A 235 24.52 24.62 2.20
C ALA A 235 25.44 23.49 1.69
N GLU A 236 26.73 23.52 2.03
CA GLU A 236 27.66 22.42 1.71
C GLU A 236 27.22 21.09 2.35
N ILE A 237 26.74 21.07 3.60
CA ILE A 237 26.24 19.85 4.25
C ILE A 237 24.96 19.34 3.56
N ARG A 238 24.08 20.25 3.11
CA ARG A 238 22.83 19.87 2.41
C ARG A 238 23.05 19.28 1.03
N HIS A 239 24.18 19.55 0.39
CA HIS A 239 24.54 18.94 -0.90
C HIS A 239 25.00 17.48 -0.75
N LEU A 240 25.33 17.02 0.46
CA LEU A 240 25.71 15.64 0.71
C LEU A 240 24.46 14.74 0.70
N SER A 241 24.64 13.50 0.23
CA SER A 241 23.54 12.52 0.19
C SER A 241 23.41 11.79 1.55
N PRO A 242 22.27 11.88 2.24
CA PRO A 242 22.05 11.12 3.47
C PRO A 242 21.84 9.61 3.21
N LYS A 243 21.56 9.21 1.96
CA LYS A 243 21.28 7.83 1.56
C LYS A 243 22.02 7.51 0.26
N PRO A 244 23.30 7.11 0.33
CA PRO A 244 24.10 6.88 -0.85
C PRO A 244 23.61 5.69 -1.70
N GLY A 245 22.94 4.71 -1.08
CA GLY A 245 22.38 3.54 -1.77
C GLY A 245 21.20 3.85 -2.72
N ASN A 246 20.46 4.92 -2.48
CA ASN A 246 19.27 5.27 -3.27
C ASN A 246 19.54 5.47 -4.77
N LEU A 247 20.75 5.82 -5.17
CA LEU A 247 21.11 5.98 -6.59
C LEU A 247 20.98 4.68 -7.38
N TYR A 248 21.04 3.54 -6.70
CA TYR A 248 20.94 2.20 -7.29
C TYR A 248 19.60 1.53 -6.97
N ALA A 249 18.81 2.06 -6.07
CA ALA A 249 17.47 1.56 -5.74
C ALA A 249 16.47 1.80 -6.90
N GLU A 250 16.67 2.84 -7.71
CA GLU A 250 15.81 3.15 -8.87
C GLU A 250 15.88 2.12 -9.99
N GLY A 251 16.91 1.26 -10.02
CA GLY A 251 17.05 0.15 -11.00
C GLY A 251 16.54 -1.20 -10.50
N GLY A 252 16.35 -1.38 -9.22
CA GLY A 252 15.81 -2.59 -8.59
C GLY A 252 14.35 -2.40 -8.25
N THR A 253 13.50 -3.16 -8.91
CA THR A 253 12.11 -3.46 -8.53
C THR A 253 11.61 -2.64 -7.32
N ASP A 254 11.30 -1.36 -7.52
CA ASP A 254 10.35 -0.68 -6.67
C ASP A 254 9.06 -1.50 -6.74
N THR A 255 9.00 -2.51 -5.89
CA THR A 255 7.75 -3.22 -5.61
C THR A 255 6.85 -2.27 -4.83
N THR A 256 6.51 -1.14 -5.46
CA THR A 256 5.38 -0.36 -4.99
C THR A 256 4.19 -1.31 -5.02
N PRO A 257 3.62 -1.65 -3.86
CA PRO A 257 2.52 -2.59 -3.83
C PRO A 257 1.39 -2.05 -4.71
N TYR A 258 1.15 -2.75 -5.82
CA TYR A 258 0.05 -2.40 -6.72
C TYR A 258 -1.26 -2.56 -5.96
N ILE A 259 -1.97 -1.46 -5.77
CA ILE A 259 -3.30 -1.48 -5.15
C ILE A 259 -4.31 -1.68 -6.26
N ILE A 260 -4.98 -2.83 -6.25
CA ILE A 260 -6.10 -3.11 -7.14
C ILE A 260 -7.36 -2.57 -6.47
N PRO A 261 -8.06 -1.59 -7.10
CA PRO A 261 -9.27 -1.02 -6.53
C PRO A 261 -10.42 -2.04 -6.58
N ASP A 262 -11.27 -2.03 -5.56
CA ASP A 262 -12.48 -2.86 -5.51
C ASP A 262 -13.65 -2.19 -6.26
N PHE A 263 -13.69 -0.85 -6.28
CA PHE A 263 -14.74 -0.06 -6.94
C PHE A 263 -14.13 0.85 -8.01
N ILE A 264 -14.87 1.03 -9.10
CA ILE A 264 -14.57 1.97 -10.16
C ILE A 264 -15.69 2.99 -10.20
N LEU A 265 -15.35 4.25 -10.09
CA LEU A 265 -16.28 5.37 -10.12
C LEU A 265 -15.93 6.29 -11.28
N ASP A 266 -16.76 6.31 -12.29
CA ASP A 266 -16.67 7.19 -13.45
C ASP A 266 -17.68 8.32 -13.32
N TYR A 267 -17.29 9.52 -13.77
CA TYR A 267 -18.19 10.67 -13.83
C TYR A 267 -18.32 11.14 -15.28
N GLN A 268 -19.48 10.89 -15.87
CA GLN A 268 -19.77 11.24 -17.25
C GLN A 268 -21.13 11.98 -17.33
N ASP A 269 -21.19 13.03 -18.11
CA ASP A 269 -22.40 13.80 -18.38
C ASP A 269 -23.20 14.26 -17.14
N GLY A 270 -22.49 14.54 -16.03
CA GLY A 270 -23.14 14.97 -14.78
C GLY A 270 -23.65 13.85 -13.91
N HIS A 271 -23.47 12.59 -14.30
CA HIS A 271 -23.89 11.40 -13.56
C HIS A 271 -22.70 10.56 -13.14
N PHE A 272 -22.80 9.98 -11.93
CA PHE A 272 -21.82 9.02 -11.43
C PHE A 272 -22.24 7.62 -11.88
N GLN A 273 -21.32 6.90 -12.48
CA GLN A 273 -21.43 5.49 -12.79
C GLN A 273 -20.54 4.70 -11.85
N LEU A 274 -21.15 3.96 -10.94
CA LEU A 274 -20.46 3.10 -9.98
C LEU A 274 -20.49 1.66 -10.48
N SER A 275 -19.31 1.04 -10.53
CA SER A 275 -19.16 -0.39 -10.85
C SER A 275 -18.22 -1.07 -9.85
N LEU A 276 -18.43 -2.37 -9.63
CA LEU A 276 -17.51 -3.20 -8.87
C LEU A 276 -16.47 -3.76 -9.82
N ASN A 277 -15.20 -3.74 -9.40
CA ASN A 277 -14.13 -4.35 -10.17
C ASN A 277 -14.22 -5.88 -10.07
N SER A 278 -14.82 -6.51 -11.07
CA SER A 278 -14.96 -7.97 -11.17
C SER A 278 -14.12 -8.57 -12.31
N TYR A 279 -13.06 -7.87 -12.73
CA TYR A 279 -12.29 -8.21 -13.92
C TYR A 279 -11.80 -9.67 -13.95
N ASN A 280 -11.36 -10.21 -12.82
CA ASN A 280 -10.85 -11.59 -12.72
C ASN A 280 -11.73 -12.51 -11.85
N VAL A 281 -12.91 -12.07 -11.44
CA VAL A 281 -13.78 -12.90 -10.60
C VAL A 281 -14.61 -13.79 -11.50
N PRO A 282 -14.39 -15.12 -11.52
CA PRO A 282 -15.18 -16.04 -12.35
C PRO A 282 -16.63 -16.09 -11.86
N GLU A 283 -17.56 -16.08 -12.78
CA GLU A 283 -18.97 -16.33 -12.48
C GLU A 283 -19.16 -17.82 -12.22
N VAL A 284 -19.77 -18.14 -11.07
CA VAL A 284 -19.92 -19.53 -10.61
C VAL A 284 -21.36 -19.96 -10.72
N ARG A 285 -21.59 -21.13 -11.33
CA ARG A 285 -22.92 -21.74 -11.43
C ARG A 285 -22.93 -23.17 -10.90
N VAL A 286 -24.12 -23.65 -10.59
CA VAL A 286 -24.34 -25.06 -10.22
C VAL A 286 -24.46 -25.87 -11.49
N ASN A 287 -23.66 -26.91 -11.66
CA ASN A 287 -23.72 -27.81 -12.81
C ASN A 287 -25.07 -28.54 -12.87
N ARG A 288 -25.78 -28.35 -13.97
CA ARG A 288 -27.14 -28.92 -14.20
C ARG A 288 -27.15 -30.44 -14.21
N ARG A 289 -26.08 -31.08 -14.66
CA ARG A 289 -25.98 -32.54 -14.74
C ARG A 289 -26.16 -33.20 -13.36
N TYR A 290 -25.63 -32.64 -12.30
CA TYR A 290 -25.82 -33.18 -10.94
C TYR A 290 -27.24 -32.96 -10.43
N MET A 291 -27.93 -31.91 -10.86
CA MET A 291 -29.32 -31.66 -10.54
C MET A 291 -30.22 -32.71 -11.22
N ASP A 292 -29.95 -33.01 -12.49
CA ASP A 292 -30.72 -34.00 -13.26
C ASP A 292 -30.44 -35.42 -12.77
N MET A 293 -29.20 -35.75 -12.44
CA MET A 293 -28.84 -37.04 -11.83
C MET A 293 -29.62 -37.32 -10.53
N ILE A 294 -29.77 -36.30 -9.65
CA ILE A 294 -30.62 -36.49 -8.45
C ILE A 294 -32.07 -36.72 -8.84
N ARG A 295 -32.61 -35.99 -9.84
CA ARG A 295 -33.99 -36.19 -10.29
C ARG A 295 -34.22 -37.59 -10.81
N GLU A 296 -33.29 -38.15 -11.59
CA GLU A 296 -33.33 -39.52 -12.09
C GLU A 296 -33.22 -40.57 -10.97
N MET A 297 -32.30 -40.33 -9.98
CA MET A 297 -32.14 -41.27 -8.84
C MET A 297 -33.33 -41.28 -7.89
N VAL A 298 -34.05 -40.18 -7.74
CA VAL A 298 -35.25 -40.08 -6.91
C VAL A 298 -36.47 -40.73 -7.59
N GLY A 299 -36.45 -40.92 -8.94
CA GLY A 299 -37.51 -41.56 -9.72
C GLY A 299 -38.88 -40.87 -9.60
N ALA A 300 -39.77 -41.11 -10.53
CA ALA A 300 -41.14 -40.55 -10.50
C ALA A 300 -41.96 -41.01 -9.28
N ASP A 301 -41.65 -42.18 -8.69
CA ASP A 301 -42.37 -42.78 -7.56
C ASP A 301 -41.81 -42.42 -6.17
N GLY A 302 -40.76 -41.60 -6.08
CA GLY A 302 -40.19 -41.16 -4.78
C GLY A 302 -39.50 -42.27 -3.97
N LEU A 303 -39.35 -43.48 -4.50
CA LEU A 303 -38.76 -44.64 -3.83
C LEU A 303 -37.24 -44.67 -4.09
N VAL A 304 -36.47 -44.17 -3.13
CA VAL A 304 -34.97 -44.23 -3.15
C VAL A 304 -34.52 -45.62 -2.70
N ARG A 305 -33.69 -46.31 -3.51
CA ARG A 305 -33.06 -47.58 -3.12
C ARG A 305 -32.16 -47.35 -1.93
N GLU A 306 -32.17 -48.22 -0.92
CA GLU A 306 -31.41 -48.05 0.32
C GLU A 306 -29.90 -47.85 0.11
N LYS A 307 -29.33 -48.43 -0.93
CA LYS A 307 -27.91 -48.29 -1.30
C LYS A 307 -27.55 -46.90 -1.85
N ASP A 308 -28.52 -46.16 -2.40
CA ASP A 308 -28.29 -44.87 -3.05
C ASP A 308 -28.58 -43.68 -2.12
N LYS A 309 -29.12 -43.94 -0.91
CA LYS A 309 -29.50 -42.89 0.06
C LYS A 309 -28.29 -42.05 0.52
N GLU A 310 -27.16 -42.70 0.83
CA GLU A 310 -25.93 -42.00 1.27
C GLU A 310 -25.34 -41.15 0.15
N ALA A 311 -25.30 -41.68 -1.09
CA ALA A 311 -24.82 -40.96 -2.26
C ALA A 311 -25.69 -39.74 -2.58
N ILE A 312 -27.01 -39.91 -2.56
CA ILE A 312 -27.95 -38.79 -2.77
C ILE A 312 -27.80 -37.74 -1.68
N GLN A 313 -27.66 -38.15 -0.41
CA GLN A 313 -27.47 -37.24 0.69
C GLN A 313 -26.14 -36.45 0.56
N PHE A 314 -25.08 -37.12 0.14
CA PHE A 314 -23.79 -36.48 -0.13
C PHE A 314 -23.89 -35.42 -1.24
N VAL A 315 -24.45 -35.78 -2.40
CA VAL A 315 -24.62 -34.85 -3.54
C VAL A 315 -25.54 -33.70 -3.17
N LYS A 316 -26.63 -33.98 -2.43
CA LYS A 316 -27.53 -32.93 -1.93
C LYS A 316 -26.79 -31.92 -1.01
N ASN A 317 -26.00 -32.43 -0.07
CA ASN A 317 -25.22 -31.56 0.82
C ASN A 317 -24.21 -30.69 0.03
N LYS A 318 -23.61 -31.25 -1.04
CA LYS A 318 -22.69 -30.48 -1.92
C LYS A 318 -23.43 -29.42 -2.73
N ILE A 319 -24.63 -29.71 -3.25
CA ILE A 319 -25.49 -28.75 -3.94
C ILE A 319 -25.97 -27.64 -3.00
N ASP A 320 -26.36 -27.98 -1.78
CA ASP A 320 -26.79 -26.98 -0.79
C ASP A 320 -25.63 -26.07 -0.39
N SER A 321 -24.40 -26.61 -0.23
CA SER A 321 -23.19 -25.85 -0.01
C SER A 321 -22.87 -24.92 -1.19
N ALA A 322 -22.95 -25.42 -2.43
CA ALA A 322 -22.75 -24.64 -3.65
C ALA A 322 -23.73 -23.47 -3.76
N LYS A 323 -25.04 -23.74 -3.56
CA LYS A 323 -26.07 -22.70 -3.59
C LYS A 323 -25.86 -21.64 -2.53
N TRP A 324 -25.50 -22.06 -1.31
CA TRP A 324 -25.18 -21.14 -0.24
C TRP A 324 -24.00 -20.25 -0.62
N PHE A 325 -22.92 -20.81 -1.17
CA PHE A 325 -21.73 -20.07 -1.58
C PHE A 325 -22.04 -19.03 -2.66
N ILE A 326 -22.79 -19.41 -3.71
CA ILE A 326 -23.26 -18.49 -4.76
C ILE A 326 -24.11 -17.35 -4.16
N SER A 327 -25.04 -17.71 -3.26
CA SER A 327 -25.87 -16.72 -2.56
C SER A 327 -25.02 -15.77 -1.71
N ALA A 328 -23.97 -16.27 -1.05
CA ALA A 328 -23.05 -15.46 -0.25
C ALA A 328 -22.24 -14.47 -1.12
N ILE A 329 -21.80 -14.89 -2.32
CA ILE A 329 -21.12 -13.99 -3.28
C ILE A 329 -22.08 -12.89 -3.76
N LYS A 330 -23.32 -13.25 -4.13
CA LYS A 330 -24.33 -12.27 -4.54
C LYS A 330 -24.65 -11.27 -3.42
N GLN A 331 -24.85 -11.75 -2.21
CA GLN A 331 -25.11 -10.91 -1.05
C GLN A 331 -23.92 -9.99 -0.74
N ARG A 332 -22.66 -10.49 -0.90
CA ARG A 332 -21.46 -9.66 -0.79
C ARG A 332 -21.50 -8.52 -1.82
N HIS A 333 -21.76 -8.84 -3.09
CA HIS A 333 -21.86 -7.86 -4.17
C HIS A 333 -22.90 -6.78 -3.86
N ASP A 334 -24.10 -7.17 -3.48
CA ASP A 334 -25.20 -6.24 -3.14
C ASP A 334 -24.85 -5.37 -1.93
N THR A 335 -24.22 -5.93 -0.90
CA THR A 335 -23.81 -5.20 0.28
C THR A 335 -22.74 -4.15 -0.05
N LEU A 336 -21.74 -4.54 -0.85
CA LEU A 336 -20.67 -3.64 -1.28
C LEU A 336 -21.23 -2.48 -2.13
N MET A 337 -22.07 -2.80 -3.13
CA MET A 337 -22.70 -1.79 -4.00
C MET A 337 -23.58 -0.83 -3.22
N ARG A 338 -24.45 -1.33 -2.34
CA ARG A 338 -25.32 -0.47 -1.51
C ARG A 338 -24.49 0.45 -0.59
N THR A 339 -23.45 -0.09 0.03
CA THR A 339 -22.58 0.70 0.93
C THR A 339 -21.88 1.81 0.15
N MET A 340 -21.28 1.49 -1.00
CA MET A 340 -20.57 2.49 -1.80
C MET A 340 -21.51 3.52 -2.41
N GLN A 341 -22.71 3.11 -2.88
CA GLN A 341 -23.72 4.03 -3.39
C GLN A 341 -24.16 5.04 -2.32
N THR A 342 -24.36 4.56 -1.08
CA THR A 342 -24.74 5.44 0.03
C THR A 342 -23.62 6.41 0.40
N ILE A 343 -22.35 5.97 0.36
CA ILE A 343 -21.19 6.85 0.56
C ILE A 343 -21.12 7.91 -0.55
N LEU A 344 -21.32 7.50 -1.81
CA LEU A 344 -21.34 8.40 -2.95
C LEU A 344 -22.43 9.47 -2.82
N ASP A 345 -23.65 9.07 -2.44
CA ASP A 345 -24.77 10.00 -2.25
C ASP A 345 -24.50 10.99 -1.11
N TYR A 346 -23.73 10.59 -0.09
CA TYR A 346 -23.38 11.46 1.04
C TYR A 346 -22.26 12.44 0.67
N GLN A 347 -21.26 12.02 -0.13
CA GLN A 347 -20.03 12.76 -0.46
C GLN A 347 -20.01 13.26 -1.92
N GLN A 348 -21.17 13.54 -2.53
CA GLN A 348 -21.25 13.91 -3.96
C GLN A 348 -20.34 15.08 -4.35
N GLU A 349 -20.23 16.09 -3.49
CA GLU A 349 -19.43 17.29 -3.75
C GLU A 349 -17.94 16.97 -3.83
N TYR A 350 -17.48 16.08 -2.95
CA TYR A 350 -16.10 15.60 -2.96
C TYR A 350 -15.78 14.85 -4.26
N PHE A 351 -16.64 13.90 -4.65
CA PHE A 351 -16.41 13.07 -5.83
C PHE A 351 -16.51 13.82 -7.15
N LYS A 352 -17.13 15.01 -7.19
CA LYS A 352 -17.16 15.86 -8.38
C LYS A 352 -15.82 16.56 -8.65
N ASP A 353 -15.25 17.15 -7.61
CA ASP A 353 -14.11 18.05 -7.74
C ASP A 353 -12.80 17.43 -7.23
N GLY A 354 -12.86 16.36 -6.43
CA GLY A 354 -11.71 15.74 -5.78
C GLY A 354 -11.12 16.58 -4.63
N ASP A 355 -11.77 17.67 -4.28
CA ASP A 355 -11.28 18.58 -3.24
C ASP A 355 -11.64 18.05 -1.85
N LYS A 356 -10.61 17.69 -1.09
CA LYS A 356 -10.75 17.16 0.27
C LYS A 356 -11.36 18.15 1.27
N SER A 357 -11.35 19.45 0.99
CA SER A 357 -11.99 20.46 1.83
C SER A 357 -13.52 20.37 1.78
N LYS A 358 -14.08 19.78 0.71
CA LYS A 358 -15.52 19.56 0.55
C LYS A 358 -16.03 18.26 1.17
N LEU A 359 -15.15 17.52 1.86
CA LEU A 359 -15.54 16.31 2.59
C LEU A 359 -16.47 16.65 3.74
N ARG A 360 -17.69 16.15 3.67
CA ARG A 360 -18.64 16.25 4.78
C ARG A 360 -18.27 15.26 5.89
N PRO A 361 -18.33 15.66 7.17
CA PRO A 361 -18.10 14.73 8.27
C PRO A 361 -19.09 13.57 8.18
N MET A 362 -18.60 12.34 8.29
CA MET A 362 -19.36 11.12 8.12
C MET A 362 -18.86 10.05 9.06
N ILE A 363 -19.74 9.47 9.85
CA ILE A 363 -19.44 8.34 10.73
C ILE A 363 -20.05 7.04 10.20
N LEU A 364 -19.50 5.90 10.63
CA LEU A 364 -19.98 4.58 10.21
C LEU A 364 -21.47 4.36 10.50
N LYS A 365 -21.97 4.96 11.57
CA LYS A 365 -23.37 4.87 11.98
C LYS A 365 -24.31 5.54 10.98
N ASP A 366 -23.93 6.66 10.37
CA ASP A 366 -24.76 7.37 9.39
C ASP A 366 -25.05 6.52 8.18
N ILE A 367 -24.01 5.77 7.74
CA ILE A 367 -24.14 4.83 6.63
C ILE A 367 -24.94 3.59 7.06
N ALA A 368 -24.75 3.10 8.29
CA ALA A 368 -25.52 1.97 8.86
C ALA A 368 -27.03 2.26 8.88
N ASP A 369 -27.40 3.42 9.37
CA ASP A 369 -28.81 3.85 9.50
C ASP A 369 -29.48 4.01 8.12
N ARG A 370 -28.73 4.44 7.09
CA ARG A 370 -29.24 4.59 5.72
C ARG A 370 -29.31 3.27 4.94
N THR A 371 -28.32 2.40 5.11
CA THR A 371 -28.27 1.11 4.41
C THR A 371 -29.09 0.01 5.07
N GLY A 372 -29.43 0.19 6.36
CA GLY A 372 -30.05 -0.84 7.21
C GLY A 372 -29.13 -2.00 7.54
N LEU A 373 -27.81 -1.79 7.45
CA LEU A 373 -26.77 -2.77 7.75
C LEU A 373 -26.16 -2.51 9.13
N ASP A 374 -25.55 -3.54 9.71
CA ASP A 374 -24.85 -3.43 10.98
C ASP A 374 -23.57 -2.59 10.83
N VAL A 375 -23.28 -1.72 11.82
CA VAL A 375 -22.07 -0.89 11.85
C VAL A 375 -20.80 -1.74 11.72
N SER A 376 -20.80 -2.95 12.30
CA SER A 376 -19.69 -3.89 12.19
C SER A 376 -19.45 -4.36 10.74
N THR A 377 -20.52 -4.55 9.97
CA THR A 377 -20.44 -4.95 8.54
C THR A 377 -19.85 -3.82 7.71
N ILE A 378 -20.33 -2.58 7.90
CA ILE A 378 -19.82 -1.40 7.20
C ILE A 378 -18.35 -1.15 7.55
N SER A 379 -17.98 -1.27 8.83
CA SER A 379 -16.59 -1.13 9.27
C SER A 379 -15.66 -2.10 8.53
N ARG A 380 -16.07 -3.35 8.31
CA ARG A 380 -15.28 -4.36 7.58
C ARG A 380 -15.16 -4.04 6.10
N VAL A 381 -16.26 -3.57 5.48
CA VAL A 381 -16.25 -3.11 4.09
C VAL A 381 -15.32 -1.93 3.91
N VAL A 382 -15.40 -0.93 4.77
CA VAL A 382 -14.68 0.35 4.62
C VAL A 382 -13.18 0.23 4.89
N ASN A 383 -12.76 -0.60 5.85
CA ASN A 383 -11.37 -0.64 6.31
C ASN A 383 -10.35 -1.14 5.26
N SER A 384 -10.76 -2.00 4.32
CA SER A 384 -9.85 -2.70 3.41
C SER A 384 -10.14 -2.44 1.93
N LYS A 385 -11.11 -1.59 1.59
CA LYS A 385 -11.57 -1.39 0.22
C LYS A 385 -11.12 -0.06 -0.35
N TYR A 386 -10.80 -0.09 -1.65
CA TYR A 386 -10.35 1.06 -2.42
C TYR A 386 -11.33 1.37 -3.54
N VAL A 387 -11.50 2.65 -3.84
CA VAL A 387 -12.25 3.17 -4.97
C VAL A 387 -11.31 3.89 -5.92
N GLN A 388 -11.40 3.55 -7.19
CA GLN A 388 -10.74 4.29 -8.26
C GLN A 388 -11.67 5.43 -8.68
N THR A 389 -11.15 6.64 -8.69
CA THR A 389 -11.83 7.85 -9.15
C THR A 389 -10.99 8.52 -10.24
N GLN A 390 -11.50 9.55 -10.89
CA GLN A 390 -10.75 10.36 -11.85
C GLN A 390 -9.51 11.04 -11.24
N PHE A 391 -9.50 11.24 -9.91
CA PHE A 391 -8.42 11.89 -9.16
C PHE A 391 -7.39 10.91 -8.59
N GLY A 392 -7.62 9.61 -8.74
CA GLY A 392 -6.76 8.55 -8.24
C GLY A 392 -7.47 7.50 -7.41
N ILE A 393 -6.68 6.60 -6.79
CA ILE A 393 -7.18 5.50 -5.95
C ILE A 393 -7.26 5.99 -4.51
N ILE A 394 -8.44 5.84 -3.88
CA ILE A 394 -8.74 6.34 -2.55
C ILE A 394 -9.18 5.19 -1.66
N LEU A 395 -8.63 5.10 -0.45
CA LEU A 395 -9.09 4.16 0.57
C LEU A 395 -10.44 4.65 1.12
N LEU A 396 -11.47 3.81 1.16
CA LEU A 396 -12.79 4.21 1.66
C LEU A 396 -12.76 4.73 3.10
N LYS A 397 -11.89 4.18 3.94
CA LYS A 397 -11.70 4.64 5.31
C LYS A 397 -11.32 6.12 5.42
N SER A 398 -10.62 6.67 4.42
CA SER A 398 -10.22 8.08 4.44
C SER A 398 -11.38 9.06 4.26
N LEU A 399 -12.53 8.59 3.78
CA LEU A 399 -13.75 9.39 3.62
C LEU A 399 -14.53 9.57 4.93
N PHE A 400 -14.18 8.78 5.95
CA PHE A 400 -14.81 8.83 7.25
C PHE A 400 -13.98 9.71 8.19
N SER A 401 -14.56 10.77 8.66
CA SER A 401 -13.95 11.72 9.58
C SER A 401 -14.88 12.01 10.76
N GLU A 402 -14.29 12.15 11.94
CA GLU A 402 -15.05 12.60 13.11
C GLU A 402 -15.51 14.04 12.90
N ALA A 403 -16.77 14.29 13.19
CA ALA A 403 -17.33 15.64 13.20
C ALA A 403 -16.81 16.40 14.44
N MET A 404 -16.37 17.64 14.24
CA MET A 404 -16.11 18.59 15.31
C MET A 404 -17.12 19.73 15.23
N GLN A 405 -17.69 20.09 16.36
CA GLN A 405 -18.62 21.23 16.43
C GLN A 405 -17.83 22.54 16.55
N THR A 406 -18.15 23.47 15.67
CA THR A 406 -17.71 24.86 15.74
C THR A 406 -18.56 25.64 16.74
N ASP A 407 -18.10 26.84 17.13
CA ASP A 407 -18.87 27.75 17.98
C ASP A 407 -20.19 28.19 17.33
N SER A 408 -20.28 28.16 15.99
CA SER A 408 -21.50 28.41 15.22
C SER A 408 -22.49 27.24 15.22
N GLY A 409 -22.11 26.07 15.75
CA GLY A 409 -22.93 24.85 15.76
C GLY A 409 -22.87 24.04 14.47
N GLU A 410 -22.03 24.45 13.51
CA GLU A 410 -21.79 23.68 12.29
C GLU A 410 -20.83 22.51 12.58
N GLU A 411 -21.10 21.36 11.99
CA GLU A 411 -20.22 20.20 12.06
C GLU A 411 -19.15 20.30 10.97
N VAL A 412 -17.89 20.40 11.37
CA VAL A 412 -16.74 20.51 10.48
C VAL A 412 -15.90 19.26 10.52
N SER A 413 -15.37 18.89 9.35
CA SER A 413 -14.47 17.76 9.22
C SER A 413 -13.11 18.04 9.86
N SER A 414 -12.55 17.06 10.58
CA SER A 414 -11.18 17.14 11.10
C SER A 414 -10.14 17.39 9.99
N TYR A 415 -10.51 17.14 8.73
CA TYR A 415 -9.66 17.39 7.55
C TYR A 415 -9.53 18.88 7.25
N GLU A 416 -10.61 19.63 7.31
CA GLU A 416 -10.62 21.09 7.11
C GLU A 416 -9.71 21.79 8.12
N ILE A 417 -9.78 21.35 9.38
CA ILE A 417 -8.90 21.87 10.43
C ILE A 417 -7.41 21.58 10.13
N LYS A 418 -7.11 20.40 9.59
CA LYS A 418 -5.76 20.04 9.19
C LYS A 418 -5.26 20.89 8.01
N ASN A 419 -6.13 21.17 7.04
CA ASN A 419 -5.77 22.05 5.91
C ASN A 419 -5.49 23.47 6.38
N ILE A 420 -6.37 24.05 7.22
CA ILE A 420 -6.16 25.39 7.79
C ILE A 420 -4.86 25.41 8.63
N LEU A 421 -4.56 24.34 9.38
CA LEU A 421 -3.33 24.23 10.15
C LEU A 421 -2.12 24.21 9.22
N GLN A 422 -2.20 23.49 8.11
CA GLN A 422 -1.14 23.41 7.11
C GLN A 422 -0.92 24.77 6.44
N GLU A 423 -1.99 25.45 5.99
CA GLU A 423 -1.93 26.81 5.43
C GLU A 423 -1.27 27.80 6.40
N CYS A 424 -1.68 27.79 7.68
CA CYS A 424 -1.07 28.65 8.70
C CYS A 424 0.43 28.38 8.89
N ILE A 425 0.88 27.13 8.71
CA ILE A 425 2.30 26.77 8.83
C ILE A 425 3.06 27.09 7.54
N ASP A 426 2.43 26.96 6.38
CA ASP A 426 3.05 27.29 5.09
C ASP A 426 3.25 28.80 4.93
N ASP A 427 2.33 29.60 5.49
CA ASP A 427 2.39 31.07 5.53
C ASP A 427 3.23 31.63 6.70
N GLU A 428 3.79 30.79 7.60
CA GLU A 428 4.55 31.24 8.76
C GLU A 428 5.90 31.86 8.36
N ASP A 429 6.34 32.85 9.14
CA ASP A 429 7.73 33.33 9.06
C ASP A 429 8.69 32.25 9.56
N LYS A 430 9.52 31.72 8.64
CA LYS A 430 10.47 30.65 8.91
C LYS A 430 11.56 31.04 9.93
N ARG A 431 11.76 32.35 10.20
CA ARG A 431 12.65 32.83 11.26
C ARG A 431 12.00 32.75 12.64
N HIS A 432 10.68 32.95 12.69
CA HIS A 432 9.87 32.93 13.91
C HIS A 432 8.70 31.97 13.79
N PRO A 433 8.93 30.64 13.69
CA PRO A 433 7.88 29.67 13.46
C PRO A 433 6.86 29.65 14.60
N LEU A 434 5.59 29.50 14.24
CA LEU A 434 4.45 29.50 15.15
C LEU A 434 4.52 28.30 16.11
N THR A 435 4.29 28.53 17.39
CA THR A 435 4.22 27.45 18.38
C THR A 435 2.86 26.75 18.33
N ASP A 436 2.76 25.52 18.86
CA ASP A 436 1.48 24.80 18.94
C ASP A 436 0.41 25.57 19.76
N GLU A 437 0.85 26.50 20.62
CA GLU A 437 -0.01 27.36 21.41
C GLU A 437 -0.58 28.53 20.59
N THR A 438 0.28 29.19 19.82
CA THR A 438 -0.15 30.25 18.91
C THR A 438 -1.03 29.72 17.76
N LEU A 439 -0.74 28.51 17.26
CA LEU A 439 -1.60 27.83 16.28
C LEU A 439 -2.97 27.51 16.85
N MET A 440 -3.04 27.08 18.13
CA MET A 440 -4.30 26.87 18.84
C MET A 440 -5.08 28.18 18.92
N ASP A 441 -4.44 29.29 19.29
CA ASP A 441 -5.11 30.61 19.40
C ASP A 441 -5.66 31.09 18.06
N ILE A 442 -4.91 30.89 16.97
CA ILE A 442 -5.37 31.22 15.61
C ILE A 442 -6.59 30.38 15.21
N LEU A 443 -6.57 29.07 15.48
CA LEU A 443 -7.68 28.18 15.18
C LEU A 443 -8.92 28.49 16.04
N ASN A 444 -8.74 28.81 17.34
CA ASN A 444 -9.83 29.25 18.19
C ASN A 444 -10.41 30.62 17.73
N GLY A 445 -9.57 31.51 17.23
CA GLY A 445 -10.02 32.78 16.64
C GLY A 445 -10.82 32.60 15.35
N LYS A 446 -10.61 31.50 14.61
CA LYS A 446 -11.41 31.10 13.44
C LYS A 446 -12.71 30.33 13.82
N GLY A 447 -12.98 30.10 15.12
CA GLY A 447 -14.19 29.46 15.62
C GLY A 447 -14.07 27.95 15.91
N TYR A 448 -12.87 27.37 15.84
CA TYR A 448 -12.64 25.95 16.11
C TYR A 448 -12.18 25.74 17.55
N ARG A 449 -12.96 25.09 18.39
CA ARG A 449 -12.58 24.79 19.79
C ARG A 449 -11.60 23.63 19.85
N ILE A 450 -10.33 23.92 19.79
CA ILE A 450 -9.30 22.88 19.76
C ILE A 450 -8.29 23.08 20.88
N ALA A 451 -7.97 21.99 21.60
CA ALA A 451 -6.94 21.99 22.61
C ALA A 451 -5.54 21.90 21.99
N ARG A 452 -4.52 22.50 22.64
CA ARG A 452 -3.11 22.43 22.22
C ARG A 452 -2.62 21.02 21.91
N ARG A 453 -3.04 20.01 22.71
CA ARG A 453 -2.67 18.59 22.48
C ARG A 453 -3.23 18.05 21.16
N THR A 454 -4.43 18.48 20.78
CA THR A 454 -5.05 18.09 19.52
C THR A 454 -4.34 18.74 18.33
N VAL A 455 -3.93 20.01 18.45
CA VAL A 455 -3.11 20.70 17.44
C VAL A 455 -1.77 19.97 17.24
N ALA A 456 -1.08 19.60 18.33
CA ALA A 456 0.15 18.84 18.26
C ALA A 456 -0.05 17.47 17.56
N LYS A 457 -1.14 16.75 17.89
CA LYS A 457 -1.52 15.48 17.23
C LYS A 457 -1.76 15.68 15.73
N TYR A 458 -2.50 16.70 15.34
CA TYR A 458 -2.77 16.97 13.91
C TYR A 458 -1.51 17.36 13.15
N ARG A 459 -0.65 18.20 13.75
CA ARG A 459 0.64 18.55 13.18
C ARG A 459 1.52 17.31 12.96
N GLU A 460 1.58 16.39 13.93
CA GLU A 460 2.31 15.12 13.81
C GLU A 460 1.71 14.21 12.73
N MET A 461 0.38 14.13 12.62
CA MET A 461 -0.29 13.37 11.55
C MET A 461 0.01 13.93 10.15
N LEU A 462 0.25 15.24 10.04
CA LEU A 462 0.68 15.89 8.79
C LEU A 462 2.19 15.73 8.54
N GLY A 463 2.95 15.09 9.44
CA GLY A 463 4.40 14.94 9.32
C GLY A 463 5.18 16.24 9.53
N ILE A 464 4.53 17.28 10.08
CA ILE A 464 5.16 18.60 10.27
C ILE A 464 5.90 18.63 11.61
N PRO A 465 7.20 18.96 11.63
CA PRO A 465 7.99 18.99 12.86
C PRO A 465 7.60 20.14 13.78
N VAL A 466 8.03 20.08 15.05
CA VAL A 466 7.81 21.15 16.04
C VAL A 466 8.44 22.47 15.60
N ALA A 467 7.92 23.60 16.09
CA ALA A 467 8.34 24.96 15.74
C ALA A 467 9.86 25.13 15.75
N ARG A 468 10.55 24.62 16.78
CA ARG A 468 12.02 24.70 16.88
C ARG A 468 12.75 24.04 15.70
N LEU A 469 12.21 22.93 15.18
CA LEU A 469 12.81 22.21 14.05
C LEU A 469 12.43 22.83 12.70
N ARG A 470 11.41 23.71 12.64
CA ARG A 470 11.04 24.46 11.43
C ARG A 470 11.83 25.74 11.26
N LYS A 471 12.49 26.23 12.35
CA LYS A 471 13.29 27.45 12.30
C LYS A 471 14.39 27.34 11.23
N GLN A 472 14.43 28.31 10.34
CA GLN A 472 15.48 28.51 9.34
C GLN A 472 16.27 29.76 9.66
N ILE A 473 17.52 29.81 9.22
CA ILE A 473 18.43 30.96 9.38
C ILE A 473 18.34 31.88 8.18
#